data_41fed9cce9bb93460e94170cd1ba5edd
#
_entry.id   41fed9cce9bb93460e94170cd1ba5edd
#
_cell.length_a   1.000
_cell.length_b   1.000
_cell.length_c   1.000
_cell.angle_alpha   90.00
_cell.angle_beta   90.00
_cell.angle_gamma   90.00
#
_symmetry.space_group_name_H-M   'P 1'
#
loop_
_entity.id
_entity.type
_entity.pdbx_description
1 polymer ?
#
loop_
_entity_poly.entity_id
_entity_poly.type
_entity_poly.pdbx_seq_one_letter_code
_entity_poly.pdbx_strand_id
1 'polypeptide(L)'
;MYILLGARAEAGEAVLATPSSEEEEFLKVQINNRMSSSPGWFTKQRDALKGVSEETTTGVLRLYQLAEAGGLPFPAINVNDSVTKSKFDNLYGCRESLVDGIRRATDVMLAGKVAVVAGYGDVGKGSAASLRQGGARVMVTEVDPICALQAAMEGYEVVTMEQAAPKADIFVTATGNRDVITIDHMREMKDRAIVCNIGHFDNEIDVASLKNYQWENIKPQVDHITLPSGNKIILLAEGRLVLSLIHISEPTRLLSIEDAGV
;
A
#
# COMPACT_ATOMS: atom_id res chain seq x y z
N MET A 1 12.19 3.46 -13.12
CA MET A 1 13.41 3.17 -12.35
C MET A 1 14.25 2.07 -13.00
N TYR A 2 13.73 0.86 -13.26
CA TYR A 2 14.44 -0.28 -13.84
C TYR A 2 15.26 0.07 -15.11
N ILE A 3 14.63 0.74 -16.08
CA ILE A 3 15.30 1.14 -17.33
C ILE A 3 16.42 2.17 -17.08
N LEU A 4 16.20 3.16 -16.23
CA LEU A 4 17.21 4.18 -15.94
C LEU A 4 18.43 3.61 -15.22
N LEU A 5 18.21 2.78 -14.20
CA LEU A 5 19.30 2.10 -13.48
C LEU A 5 20.07 1.16 -14.41
N GLY A 6 19.35 0.40 -15.24
CA GLY A 6 19.98 -0.50 -16.21
C GLY A 6 20.82 0.25 -17.26
N ALA A 7 20.34 1.39 -17.77
CA ALA A 7 21.09 2.21 -18.71
C ALA A 7 22.36 2.82 -18.09
N ARG A 8 22.30 3.20 -16.81
CA ARG A 8 23.49 3.66 -16.06
C ARG A 8 24.47 2.51 -15.83
N ALA A 9 23.98 1.31 -15.53
CA ALA A 9 24.82 0.12 -15.41
C ALA A 9 25.49 -0.25 -16.75
N GLU A 10 24.78 -0.16 -17.87
CA GLU A 10 25.35 -0.32 -19.23
C GLU A 10 26.42 0.73 -19.55
N ALA A 11 26.31 1.93 -18.99
CA ALA A 11 27.32 2.98 -19.10
C ALA A 11 28.54 2.76 -18.17
N GLY A 12 28.57 1.68 -17.41
CA GLY A 12 29.68 1.32 -16.49
C GLY A 12 29.57 1.94 -15.10
N GLU A 13 28.43 2.52 -14.74
CA GLU A 13 28.23 3.02 -13.38
C GLU A 13 27.94 1.88 -12.39
N ALA A 14 28.48 1.98 -11.18
CA ALA A 14 28.21 1.05 -10.10
C ALA A 14 26.80 1.28 -9.50
N VAL A 15 25.79 0.78 -10.18
CA VAL A 15 24.39 0.93 -9.78
C VAL A 15 24.06 -0.17 -8.76
N LEU A 16 23.40 0.22 -7.65
CA LEU A 16 23.03 -0.70 -6.56
C LEU A 16 24.22 -1.53 -6.06
N ALA A 17 25.39 -0.90 -5.92
CA ALA A 17 26.61 -1.58 -5.46
C ALA A 17 26.40 -2.24 -4.10
N THR A 18 25.69 -1.55 -3.19
CA THR A 18 25.32 -2.06 -1.86
C THR A 18 23.79 -1.90 -1.73
N PRO A 19 23.00 -2.94 -2.09
CA PRO A 19 21.55 -2.91 -1.91
C PRO A 19 21.18 -2.72 -0.44
N SER A 20 20.19 -1.90 -0.18
CA SER A 20 19.68 -1.59 1.16
C SER A 20 18.43 -2.40 1.53
N SER A 21 17.82 -3.08 0.57
CA SER A 21 16.63 -3.91 0.73
C SER A 21 16.65 -5.14 -0.18
N GLU A 22 15.77 -6.11 0.11
CA GLU A 22 15.59 -7.31 -0.72
C GLU A 22 15.11 -6.95 -2.14
N GLU A 23 14.28 -5.90 -2.28
CA GLU A 23 13.82 -5.42 -3.58
C GLU A 23 14.97 -4.83 -4.41
N GLU A 24 15.88 -4.10 -3.77
CA GLU A 24 17.07 -3.57 -4.46
C GLU A 24 18.01 -4.68 -4.91
N GLU A 25 18.19 -5.72 -4.08
CA GLU A 25 18.96 -6.93 -4.45
C GLU A 25 18.31 -7.62 -5.65
N PHE A 26 16.98 -7.87 -5.59
CA PHE A 26 16.25 -8.46 -6.69
C PHE A 26 16.35 -7.62 -7.98
N LEU A 27 16.19 -6.29 -7.85
CA LEU A 27 16.30 -5.37 -8.97
C LEU A 27 17.69 -5.43 -9.62
N LYS A 28 18.75 -5.50 -8.80
CA LYS A 28 20.14 -5.67 -9.25
C LYS A 28 20.32 -6.96 -10.05
N VAL A 29 19.80 -8.07 -9.53
CA VAL A 29 19.85 -9.38 -10.20
C VAL A 29 19.15 -9.31 -11.56
N GLN A 30 17.95 -8.70 -11.62
CA GLN A 30 17.20 -8.56 -12.87
C GLN A 30 17.93 -7.66 -13.90
N ILE A 31 18.56 -6.59 -13.45
CA ILE A 31 19.38 -5.72 -14.32
C ILE A 31 20.54 -6.53 -14.91
N ASN A 32 21.31 -7.23 -14.09
CA ASN A 32 22.46 -8.02 -14.53
C ASN A 32 22.06 -9.14 -15.51
N ASN A 33 20.96 -9.84 -15.24
CA ASN A 33 20.44 -10.89 -16.11
C ASN A 33 20.04 -10.32 -17.48
N ARG A 34 19.37 -9.16 -17.51
CA ARG A 34 18.98 -8.50 -18.75
C ARG A 34 20.19 -8.00 -19.53
N MET A 35 21.17 -7.39 -18.86
CA MET A 35 22.42 -6.92 -19.50
C MET A 35 23.17 -8.09 -20.16
N SER A 36 23.22 -9.24 -19.46
CA SER A 36 23.89 -10.44 -19.99
C SER A 36 23.16 -11.05 -21.18
N SER A 37 21.84 -11.10 -21.15
CA SER A 37 21.01 -11.71 -22.20
C SER A 37 20.76 -10.78 -23.41
N SER A 38 20.81 -9.46 -23.20
CA SER A 38 20.48 -8.47 -24.23
C SER A 38 21.29 -7.19 -24.01
N PRO A 39 22.61 -7.17 -24.29
CA PRO A 39 23.45 -6.00 -24.11
C PRO A 39 22.91 -4.77 -24.89
N GLY A 40 22.93 -3.60 -24.27
CA GLY A 40 22.43 -2.35 -24.87
C GLY A 40 20.91 -2.20 -24.86
N TRP A 41 20.18 -3.16 -24.30
CA TRP A 41 18.71 -3.10 -24.26
C TRP A 41 18.20 -1.93 -23.45
N PHE A 42 18.79 -1.67 -22.27
CA PHE A 42 18.36 -0.58 -21.39
C PHE A 42 18.61 0.79 -22.02
N THR A 43 19.76 1.00 -22.62
CA THR A 43 20.11 2.23 -23.34
C THR A 43 19.12 2.47 -24.48
N LYS A 44 18.85 1.42 -25.29
CA LYS A 44 17.86 1.49 -26.37
C LYS A 44 16.47 1.85 -25.87
N GLN A 45 16.02 1.26 -24.75
CA GLN A 45 14.71 1.57 -24.19
C GLN A 45 14.66 3.01 -23.65
N ARG A 46 15.68 3.44 -22.89
CA ARG A 46 15.78 4.81 -22.40
C ARG A 46 15.69 5.84 -23.54
N ASP A 47 16.42 5.62 -24.61
CA ASP A 47 16.49 6.56 -25.74
C ASP A 47 15.19 6.55 -26.57
N ALA A 48 14.41 5.48 -26.50
CA ALA A 48 13.10 5.38 -27.14
C ALA A 48 11.97 6.03 -26.30
N LEU A 49 12.18 6.27 -25.00
CA LEU A 49 11.18 6.89 -24.12
C LEU A 49 10.96 8.34 -24.50
N LYS A 50 9.73 8.69 -24.86
CA LYS A 50 9.30 10.07 -25.15
C LYS A 50 8.83 10.83 -23.93
N GLY A 51 8.43 10.12 -22.90
CA GLY A 51 7.93 10.67 -21.64
C GLY A 51 7.27 9.61 -20.80
N VAL A 52 6.89 9.96 -19.57
CA VAL A 52 6.14 9.11 -18.65
C VAL A 52 4.99 9.88 -18.04
N SER A 53 3.92 9.18 -17.68
CA SER A 53 2.87 9.66 -16.78
C SER A 53 2.91 8.83 -15.50
N GLU A 54 2.81 9.49 -14.36
CA GLU A 54 2.87 8.83 -13.05
C GLU A 54 1.63 9.18 -12.25
N GLU A 55 0.94 8.16 -11.76
CA GLU A 55 -0.31 8.31 -11.03
C GLU A 55 -0.22 7.95 -9.53
N THR A 56 0.99 7.62 -9.05
CA THR A 56 1.20 7.24 -7.66
C THR A 56 2.07 8.27 -6.93
N THR A 57 1.69 8.66 -5.71
CA THR A 57 2.40 9.68 -4.90
C THR A 57 3.89 9.38 -4.76
N THR A 58 4.26 8.13 -4.48
CA THR A 58 5.67 7.72 -4.32
C THR A 58 6.44 7.83 -5.62
N GLY A 59 5.84 7.44 -6.76
CA GLY A 59 6.45 7.56 -8.06
C GLY A 59 6.67 9.02 -8.45
N VAL A 60 5.68 9.87 -8.21
CA VAL A 60 5.76 11.33 -8.43
C VAL A 60 6.90 11.95 -7.61
N LEU A 61 6.97 11.65 -6.31
CA LEU A 61 8.05 12.15 -5.44
C LEU A 61 9.44 11.75 -5.99
N ARG A 62 9.57 10.52 -6.46
CA ARG A 62 10.81 10.01 -7.03
C ARG A 62 11.18 10.69 -8.36
N LEU A 63 10.19 11.02 -9.17
CA LEU A 63 10.41 11.80 -10.40
C LEU A 63 10.84 13.23 -10.08
N TYR A 64 10.27 13.89 -9.08
CA TYR A 64 10.73 15.19 -8.61
C TYR A 64 12.17 15.15 -8.12
N GLN A 65 12.54 14.18 -7.29
CA GLN A 65 13.92 13.99 -6.82
C GLN A 65 14.91 13.81 -8.00
N LEU A 66 14.53 13.02 -9.02
CA LEU A 66 15.33 12.84 -10.21
C LEU A 66 15.46 14.14 -11.03
N ALA A 67 14.39 14.91 -11.14
CA ALA A 67 14.40 16.19 -11.86
C ALA A 67 15.29 17.22 -11.14
N GLU A 68 15.18 17.34 -9.83
CA GLU A 68 16.02 18.23 -9.01
C GLU A 68 17.50 17.85 -9.08
N ALA A 69 17.80 16.56 -9.15
CA ALA A 69 19.17 16.06 -9.33
C ALA A 69 19.68 16.17 -10.80
N GLY A 70 18.87 16.70 -11.73
CA GLY A 70 19.20 16.76 -13.16
C GLY A 70 19.31 15.40 -13.86
N GLY A 71 18.80 14.34 -13.22
CA GLY A 71 18.90 12.95 -13.68
C GLY A 71 17.67 12.43 -14.45
N LEU A 72 16.68 13.28 -14.73
CA LEU A 72 15.47 12.89 -15.46
C LEU A 72 15.67 13.14 -16.96
N PRO A 73 15.83 12.10 -17.80
CA PRO A 73 16.21 12.26 -19.22
C PRO A 73 15.01 12.47 -20.16
N PHE A 74 13.78 12.50 -19.66
CA PHE A 74 12.54 12.62 -20.45
C PHE A 74 11.50 13.47 -19.72
N PRO A 75 10.50 14.02 -20.41
CA PRO A 75 9.36 14.69 -19.80
C PRO A 75 8.57 13.73 -18.90
N ALA A 76 8.18 14.20 -17.71
CA ALA A 76 7.34 13.46 -16.79
C ALA A 76 6.09 14.27 -16.45
N ILE A 77 4.92 13.63 -16.51
CA ILE A 77 3.62 14.24 -16.22
C ILE A 77 3.11 13.66 -14.91
N ASN A 78 2.91 14.54 -13.92
CA ASN A 78 2.28 14.17 -12.66
C ASN A 78 0.75 14.09 -12.86
N VAL A 79 0.22 12.90 -13.04
CA VAL A 79 -1.21 12.61 -13.13
C VAL A 79 -1.82 12.42 -11.75
N ASN A 80 -1.01 11.98 -10.76
CA ASN A 80 -1.47 11.71 -9.40
C ASN A 80 -2.20 12.91 -8.78
N ASP A 81 -1.67 14.12 -9.00
CA ASP A 81 -2.21 15.33 -8.39
C ASP A 81 -3.31 16.00 -9.22
N SER A 82 -3.69 15.41 -10.36
CA SER A 82 -4.85 15.88 -11.09
C SER A 82 -6.12 15.67 -10.24
N VAL A 83 -7.03 16.64 -10.30
CA VAL A 83 -8.29 16.58 -9.53
C VAL A 83 -9.08 15.31 -9.87
N THR A 84 -9.13 14.94 -11.14
CA THR A 84 -9.85 13.76 -11.63
C THR A 84 -9.20 12.43 -11.22
N LYS A 85 -7.96 12.43 -10.72
CA LYS A 85 -7.30 11.25 -10.16
C LYS A 85 -7.35 11.26 -8.62
N SER A 86 -6.72 12.26 -7.98
CA SER A 86 -6.56 12.26 -6.52
C SER A 86 -7.89 12.36 -5.77
N LYS A 87 -8.83 13.16 -6.27
CA LYS A 87 -10.14 13.36 -5.63
C LYS A 87 -11.18 12.31 -6.03
N PHE A 88 -10.87 11.42 -6.98
CA PHE A 88 -11.76 10.36 -7.43
C PHE A 88 -11.20 8.97 -7.08
N ASP A 89 -10.08 8.57 -7.67
CA ASP A 89 -9.55 7.23 -7.47
C ASP A 89 -9.11 6.98 -6.01
N ASN A 90 -8.35 7.91 -5.42
CA ASN A 90 -7.90 7.77 -4.03
C ASN A 90 -9.08 7.73 -3.05
N LEU A 91 -10.16 8.46 -3.33
CA LEU A 91 -11.34 8.50 -2.46
C LEU A 91 -12.32 7.36 -2.78
N TYR A 92 -12.79 7.27 -4.01
CA TYR A 92 -13.86 6.35 -4.40
C TYR A 92 -13.35 4.95 -4.75
N GLY A 93 -12.19 4.84 -5.39
CA GLY A 93 -11.56 3.56 -5.70
C GLY A 93 -11.18 2.80 -4.43
N CYS A 94 -10.49 3.47 -3.50
CA CYS A 94 -10.13 2.87 -2.22
C CYS A 94 -11.34 2.58 -1.32
N ARG A 95 -12.40 3.40 -1.43
CA ARG A 95 -13.67 3.17 -0.75
C ARG A 95 -14.31 1.84 -1.13
N GLU A 96 -14.29 1.51 -2.42
CA GLU A 96 -14.84 0.25 -2.93
C GLU A 96 -13.91 -0.93 -2.64
N SER A 97 -12.64 -0.79 -2.99
CA SER A 97 -11.68 -1.87 -2.98
C SER A 97 -11.28 -2.34 -1.58
N LEU A 98 -11.22 -1.47 -0.57
CA LEU A 98 -10.89 -1.87 0.80
C LEU A 98 -11.84 -2.93 1.34
N VAL A 99 -13.14 -2.64 1.28
CA VAL A 99 -14.17 -3.52 1.84
C VAL A 99 -14.26 -4.82 1.04
N ASP A 100 -14.11 -4.76 -0.27
CA ASP A 100 -14.03 -5.96 -1.13
C ASP A 100 -12.82 -6.82 -0.76
N GLY A 101 -11.65 -6.22 -0.60
CA GLY A 101 -10.43 -6.94 -0.18
C GLY A 101 -10.58 -7.62 1.19
N ILE A 102 -11.08 -6.91 2.20
CA ILE A 102 -11.31 -7.48 3.53
C ILE A 102 -12.31 -8.65 3.47
N ARG A 103 -13.40 -8.51 2.74
CA ARG A 103 -14.43 -9.58 2.62
C ARG A 103 -13.88 -10.80 1.91
N ARG A 104 -13.18 -10.64 0.80
CA ARG A 104 -12.53 -11.76 0.07
C ARG A 104 -11.48 -12.47 0.91
N ALA A 105 -10.73 -11.70 1.72
CA ALA A 105 -9.71 -12.27 2.58
C ALA A 105 -10.28 -13.08 3.75
N THR A 106 -11.35 -12.62 4.39
CA THR A 106 -11.72 -13.07 5.73
C THR A 106 -13.12 -13.63 5.86
N ASP A 107 -13.99 -13.40 4.87
CA ASP A 107 -15.43 -13.74 4.93
C ASP A 107 -16.15 -13.12 6.16
N VAL A 108 -15.58 -12.03 6.72
CA VAL A 108 -16.07 -11.40 7.93
C VAL A 108 -17.27 -10.50 7.66
N MET A 109 -18.22 -10.50 8.56
CA MET A 109 -19.30 -9.52 8.59
C MET A 109 -18.78 -8.22 9.22
N LEU A 110 -18.85 -7.09 8.50
CA LEU A 110 -18.40 -5.78 8.99
C LEU A 110 -19.36 -5.16 9.98
N ALA A 111 -20.67 -5.45 9.85
CA ALA A 111 -21.69 -4.86 10.69
C ALA A 111 -21.46 -5.20 12.18
N GLY A 112 -21.50 -4.17 13.01
CA GLY A 112 -21.28 -4.27 14.45
C GLY A 112 -19.81 -4.33 14.89
N LYS A 113 -18.85 -4.49 13.97
CA LYS A 113 -17.42 -4.44 14.25
C LYS A 113 -16.98 -3.01 14.58
N VAL A 114 -15.92 -2.92 15.37
CA VAL A 114 -15.19 -1.66 15.58
C VAL A 114 -14.01 -1.65 14.61
N ALA A 115 -13.94 -0.65 13.76
CA ALA A 115 -12.83 -0.46 12.83
C ALA A 115 -12.07 0.81 13.15
N VAL A 116 -10.76 0.80 13.03
CA VAL A 116 -9.92 1.99 13.07
C VAL A 116 -9.26 2.22 11.72
N VAL A 117 -9.32 3.45 11.24
CA VAL A 117 -8.64 3.92 10.04
C VAL A 117 -7.55 4.89 10.47
N ALA A 118 -6.30 4.53 10.24
CA ALA A 118 -5.15 5.39 10.48
C ALA A 118 -4.88 6.24 9.23
N GLY A 119 -5.04 7.54 9.38
CA GLY A 119 -4.99 8.53 8.30
C GLY A 119 -6.38 8.94 7.81
N TYR A 120 -6.57 10.26 7.61
CA TYR A 120 -7.84 10.83 7.12
C TYR A 120 -7.62 11.77 5.93
N GLY A 121 -6.64 11.41 5.06
CA GLY A 121 -6.51 11.91 3.70
C GLY A 121 -7.61 11.35 2.77
N ASP A 122 -7.46 11.51 1.45
CA ASP A 122 -8.48 11.05 0.50
C ASP A 122 -8.74 9.53 0.62
N VAL A 123 -7.68 8.71 0.75
CA VAL A 123 -7.78 7.26 0.94
C VAL A 123 -8.47 6.92 2.27
N GLY A 124 -8.06 7.56 3.37
CA GLY A 124 -8.65 7.34 4.69
C GLY A 124 -10.13 7.73 4.75
N LYS A 125 -10.51 8.86 4.13
CA LYS A 125 -11.92 9.30 4.02
C LYS A 125 -12.78 8.26 3.30
N GLY A 126 -12.31 7.78 2.17
CA GLY A 126 -12.98 6.72 1.43
C GLY A 126 -13.13 5.44 2.24
N SER A 127 -12.04 5.01 2.87
CA SER A 127 -11.97 3.80 3.71
C SER A 127 -12.93 3.88 4.91
N ALA A 128 -12.90 4.99 5.65
CA ALA A 128 -13.79 5.21 6.78
C ALA A 128 -15.27 5.21 6.37
N ALA A 129 -15.57 5.87 5.24
CA ALA A 129 -16.93 5.93 4.71
C ALA A 129 -17.45 4.54 4.33
N SER A 130 -16.65 3.70 3.65
CA SER A 130 -17.08 2.36 3.23
C SER A 130 -17.26 1.40 4.42
N LEU A 131 -16.39 1.45 5.41
CA LEU A 131 -16.53 0.66 6.63
C LEU A 131 -17.79 1.05 7.40
N ARG A 132 -18.07 2.37 7.54
CA ARG A 132 -19.31 2.86 8.17
C ARG A 132 -20.56 2.44 7.40
N GLN A 133 -20.54 2.50 6.06
CA GLN A 133 -21.63 2.01 5.22
C GLN A 133 -21.82 0.50 5.34
N GLY A 134 -20.74 -0.26 5.58
CA GLY A 134 -20.79 -1.68 5.90
C GLY A 134 -21.35 -1.99 7.29
N GLY A 135 -21.72 -0.98 8.08
CA GLY A 135 -22.29 -1.12 9.43
C GLY A 135 -21.25 -1.21 10.55
N ALA A 136 -19.98 -0.95 10.27
CA ALA A 136 -18.94 -0.85 11.29
C ALA A 136 -19.03 0.47 12.06
N ARG A 137 -18.61 0.43 13.32
CA ARG A 137 -18.35 1.64 14.13
C ARG A 137 -16.90 2.04 13.86
N VAL A 138 -16.69 3.23 13.27
CA VAL A 138 -15.38 3.64 12.80
C VAL A 138 -14.76 4.67 13.73
N MET A 139 -13.53 4.41 14.14
CA MET A 139 -12.61 5.36 14.78
C MET A 139 -11.56 5.80 13.76
N VAL A 140 -11.02 6.99 13.91
CA VAL A 140 -9.96 7.54 13.05
C VAL A 140 -8.78 7.94 13.93
N THR A 141 -7.56 7.62 13.48
CA THR A 141 -6.33 8.19 14.02
C THR A 141 -5.72 9.13 12.99
N GLU A 142 -5.35 10.34 13.38
CA GLU A 142 -4.80 11.34 12.47
C GLU A 142 -3.87 12.31 13.20
N VAL A 143 -2.75 12.65 12.58
CA VAL A 143 -1.76 13.59 13.15
C VAL A 143 -1.96 15.00 12.62
N ASP A 144 -2.53 15.17 11.41
CA ASP A 144 -2.88 16.48 10.89
C ASP A 144 -4.15 16.99 11.58
N PRO A 145 -4.08 18.14 12.29
CA PRO A 145 -5.22 18.65 13.05
C PRO A 145 -6.40 19.05 12.16
N ILE A 146 -6.17 19.43 10.89
CA ILE A 146 -7.25 19.79 9.97
C ILE A 146 -7.99 18.54 9.53
N CYS A 147 -7.26 17.48 9.15
CA CYS A 147 -7.86 16.19 8.78
C CYS A 147 -8.56 15.54 9.99
N ALA A 148 -7.98 15.65 11.19
CA ALA A 148 -8.61 15.16 12.43
C ALA A 148 -9.93 15.91 12.73
N LEU A 149 -9.94 17.24 12.57
CA LEU A 149 -11.15 18.05 12.73
C LEU A 149 -12.22 17.66 11.68
N GLN A 150 -11.82 17.44 10.43
CA GLN A 150 -12.75 16.96 9.40
C GLN A 150 -13.38 15.62 9.79
N ALA A 151 -12.59 14.66 10.28
CA ALA A 151 -13.10 13.38 10.75
C ALA A 151 -14.12 13.56 11.89
N ALA A 152 -13.82 14.41 12.88
CA ALA A 152 -14.71 14.71 13.98
C ALA A 152 -16.03 15.36 13.50
N MET A 153 -15.95 16.31 12.56
CA MET A 153 -17.14 16.97 11.99
C MET A 153 -18.01 16.03 11.17
N GLU A 154 -17.42 14.98 10.59
CA GLU A 154 -18.15 13.92 9.90
C GLU A 154 -18.70 12.82 10.86
N GLY A 155 -18.49 13.00 12.17
CA GLY A 155 -19.06 12.15 13.23
C GLY A 155 -18.25 10.88 13.51
N TYR A 156 -16.97 10.87 13.20
CA TYR A 156 -16.04 9.82 13.62
C TYR A 156 -15.44 10.15 15.00
N GLU A 157 -15.21 9.12 15.79
CA GLU A 157 -14.42 9.23 17.01
C GLU A 157 -12.93 9.33 16.63
N VAL A 158 -12.29 10.46 16.94
CA VAL A 158 -10.86 10.67 16.70
C VAL A 158 -10.10 10.26 17.96
N VAL A 159 -9.17 9.30 17.81
CA VAL A 159 -8.44 8.67 18.92
C VAL A 159 -6.97 8.51 18.57
N THR A 160 -6.14 8.14 19.56
CA THR A 160 -4.78 7.64 19.28
C THR A 160 -4.79 6.14 18.98
N MET A 161 -3.72 5.59 18.38
CA MET A 161 -3.64 4.17 18.09
C MET A 161 -3.64 3.33 19.39
N GLU A 162 -3.01 3.82 20.46
CA GLU A 162 -3.00 3.16 21.78
C GLU A 162 -4.42 3.07 22.38
N GLN A 163 -5.26 4.07 22.13
CA GLN A 163 -6.66 4.04 22.57
C GLN A 163 -7.52 3.09 21.71
N ALA A 164 -7.18 2.94 20.44
CA ALA A 164 -7.89 2.12 19.48
C ALA A 164 -7.52 0.64 19.59
N ALA A 165 -6.24 0.31 19.83
CA ALA A 165 -5.71 -1.04 19.81
C ALA A 165 -6.52 -2.07 20.65
N PRO A 166 -6.86 -1.80 21.90
CA PRO A 166 -7.65 -2.74 22.70
C PRO A 166 -9.14 -2.82 22.32
N LYS A 167 -9.63 -1.92 21.49
CA LYS A 167 -11.07 -1.79 21.19
C LYS A 167 -11.45 -2.28 19.80
N ALA A 168 -10.56 -2.12 18.83
CA ALA A 168 -10.89 -2.39 17.43
C ALA A 168 -10.80 -3.88 17.07
N ASP A 169 -11.62 -4.25 16.09
CA ASP A 169 -11.65 -5.58 15.48
C ASP A 169 -10.96 -5.55 14.09
N ILE A 170 -10.91 -4.37 13.46
CA ILE A 170 -10.33 -4.16 12.13
C ILE A 170 -9.43 -2.92 12.17
N PHE A 171 -8.21 -3.05 11.68
CA PHE A 171 -7.20 -2.00 11.58
C PHE A 171 -6.83 -1.78 10.11
N VAL A 172 -6.93 -0.53 9.67
CA VAL A 172 -6.62 -0.12 8.31
C VAL A 172 -5.64 1.04 8.34
N THR A 173 -4.47 0.89 7.74
CA THR A 173 -3.52 2.00 7.58
C THR A 173 -3.66 2.64 6.21
N ALA A 174 -3.62 3.97 6.14
CA ALA A 174 -3.83 4.78 4.94
C ALA A 174 -3.05 6.11 5.00
N THR A 175 -1.86 6.10 5.62
CA THR A 175 -1.12 7.34 5.94
C THR A 175 -0.01 7.65 4.95
N GLY A 176 0.54 6.64 4.26
CA GLY A 176 1.78 6.78 3.51
C GLY A 176 2.99 7.06 4.41
N ASN A 177 2.91 6.73 5.70
CA ASN A 177 3.97 6.95 6.69
C ASN A 177 4.54 5.60 7.15
N ARG A 178 5.47 5.62 8.08
CA ARG A 178 6.15 4.43 8.59
C ARG A 178 5.73 4.10 10.01
N ASP A 179 5.70 2.80 10.35
CA ASP A 179 5.49 2.27 11.71
C ASP A 179 4.23 2.85 12.39
N VAL A 180 3.14 2.98 11.63
CA VAL A 180 1.85 3.49 12.12
C VAL A 180 1.19 2.50 13.08
N ILE A 181 1.30 1.20 12.77
CA ILE A 181 0.95 0.11 13.67
C ILE A 181 2.24 -0.59 14.09
N THR A 182 2.64 -0.40 15.34
CA THR A 182 3.84 -1.01 15.92
C THR A 182 3.51 -2.34 16.59
N ILE A 183 4.55 -3.09 16.94
CA ILE A 183 4.40 -4.36 17.69
C ILE A 183 3.72 -4.14 19.04
N ASP A 184 3.92 -3.00 19.70
CA ASP A 184 3.28 -2.71 20.97
C ASP A 184 1.77 -2.52 20.81
N HIS A 185 1.33 -1.85 19.74
CA HIS A 185 -0.10 -1.78 19.40
C HIS A 185 -0.68 -3.17 19.14
N MET A 186 0.03 -4.03 18.38
CA MET A 186 -0.44 -5.37 18.04
C MET A 186 -0.62 -6.26 19.28
N ARG A 187 0.25 -6.11 20.29
CA ARG A 187 0.15 -6.85 21.57
C ARG A 187 -1.13 -6.55 22.35
N GLU A 188 -1.66 -5.34 22.20
CA GLU A 188 -2.89 -4.89 22.85
C GLU A 188 -4.16 -5.22 22.05
N MET A 189 -4.03 -5.72 20.81
CA MET A 189 -5.15 -6.04 19.96
C MET A 189 -5.95 -7.23 20.49
N LYS A 190 -7.24 -7.24 20.16
CA LYS A 190 -8.12 -8.37 20.41
C LYS A 190 -7.66 -9.61 19.65
N ASP A 191 -8.03 -10.77 20.19
CA ASP A 191 -7.88 -12.02 19.46
C ASP A 191 -8.61 -11.95 18.11
N ARG A 192 -7.91 -12.36 17.04
CA ARG A 192 -8.36 -12.33 15.65
C ARG A 192 -8.69 -10.94 15.11
N ALA A 193 -8.03 -9.90 15.64
CA ALA A 193 -8.08 -8.59 15.01
C ALA A 193 -7.51 -8.65 13.59
N ILE A 194 -8.20 -8.02 12.63
CA ILE A 194 -7.79 -7.96 11.24
C ILE A 194 -6.92 -6.72 11.05
N VAL A 195 -5.72 -6.90 10.49
CA VAL A 195 -4.77 -5.82 10.25
C VAL A 195 -4.46 -5.78 8.76
N CYS A 196 -4.70 -4.64 8.13
CA CYS A 196 -4.45 -4.45 6.70
C CYS A 196 -3.99 -3.03 6.38
N ASN A 197 -3.31 -2.91 5.26
CA ASN A 197 -2.80 -1.65 4.73
C ASN A 197 -3.46 -1.34 3.39
N ILE A 198 -3.98 -0.14 3.21
CA ILE A 198 -4.43 0.40 1.93
C ILE A 198 -3.60 1.61 1.49
N GLY A 199 -2.62 2.02 2.30
CA GLY A 199 -1.59 2.96 1.91
C GLY A 199 -0.59 2.32 0.93
N HIS A 200 0.20 3.17 0.30
CA HIS A 200 1.13 2.71 -0.73
C HIS A 200 2.35 1.97 -0.18
N PHE A 201 2.80 2.31 1.03
CA PHE A 201 3.99 1.72 1.63
C PHE A 201 3.66 0.47 2.44
N ASP A 202 4.46 -0.56 2.29
CA ASP A 202 4.39 -1.82 3.03
C ASP A 202 4.96 -1.73 4.46
N ASN A 203 5.54 -0.59 4.82
CA ASN A 203 6.15 -0.32 6.11
C ASN A 203 5.25 0.49 7.06
N GLU A 204 3.97 0.70 6.74
CA GLU A 204 3.00 1.30 7.66
C GLU A 204 2.69 0.37 8.85
N ILE A 205 2.83 -0.94 8.66
CA ILE A 205 2.68 -1.96 9.69
C ILE A 205 4.07 -2.54 9.98
N ASP A 206 4.48 -2.58 11.25
CA ASP A 206 5.78 -3.14 11.68
C ASP A 206 5.79 -4.68 11.57
N VAL A 207 5.76 -5.17 10.33
CA VAL A 207 5.83 -6.60 10.04
C VAL A 207 7.21 -7.18 10.38
N ALA A 208 8.26 -6.35 10.33
CA ALA A 208 9.61 -6.79 10.63
C ALA A 208 9.73 -7.35 12.07
N SER A 209 9.05 -6.76 13.03
CA SER A 209 9.01 -7.23 14.41
C SER A 209 8.26 -8.54 14.60
N LEU A 210 7.45 -8.95 13.62
CA LEU A 210 6.68 -10.19 13.66
C LEU A 210 7.46 -11.40 13.11
N LYS A 211 8.65 -11.23 12.53
CA LYS A 211 9.44 -12.30 11.88
C LYS A 211 9.71 -13.51 12.80
N ASN A 212 9.84 -13.30 14.10
CA ASN A 212 10.14 -14.36 15.06
C ASN A 212 8.88 -14.96 15.73
N TYR A 213 7.70 -14.54 15.33
CA TYR A 213 6.44 -15.05 15.84
C TYR A 213 5.99 -16.28 15.03
N GLN A 214 5.03 -17.03 15.54
CA GLN A 214 4.48 -18.16 14.80
C GLN A 214 3.48 -17.68 13.76
N TRP A 215 3.80 -17.93 12.49
CA TRP A 215 2.96 -17.65 11.34
C TRP A 215 2.25 -18.91 10.87
N GLU A 216 0.97 -18.79 10.58
CA GLU A 216 0.13 -19.84 10.00
C GLU A 216 -0.58 -19.26 8.78
N ASN A 217 -0.17 -19.68 7.57
CA ASN A 217 -0.83 -19.26 6.34
C ASN A 217 -2.16 -19.99 6.20
N ILE A 218 -3.27 -19.25 6.21
CA ILE A 218 -4.63 -19.77 6.13
C ILE A 218 -5.08 -19.92 4.69
N LYS A 219 -4.76 -18.93 3.87
CA LYS A 219 -4.94 -18.91 2.42
C LYS A 219 -3.97 -17.89 1.82
N PRO A 220 -3.76 -17.86 0.50
CA PRO A 220 -2.83 -16.92 -0.10
C PRO A 220 -3.04 -15.50 0.41
N GLN A 221 -1.96 -14.88 0.95
CA GLN A 221 -1.92 -13.53 1.51
C GLN A 221 -2.84 -13.29 2.74
N VAL A 222 -3.21 -14.32 3.46
CA VAL A 222 -3.95 -14.24 4.73
C VAL A 222 -3.25 -15.09 5.76
N ASP A 223 -2.64 -14.44 6.73
CA ASP A 223 -1.81 -15.08 7.74
C ASP A 223 -2.35 -14.85 9.15
N HIS A 224 -2.39 -15.91 9.94
CA HIS A 224 -2.55 -15.81 11.37
C HIS A 224 -1.17 -15.71 12.04
N ILE A 225 -1.00 -14.72 12.89
CA ILE A 225 0.24 -14.53 13.65
C ILE A 225 -0.09 -14.66 15.13
N THR A 226 0.51 -15.64 15.79
CA THR A 226 0.29 -15.88 17.21
C THR A 226 1.21 -14.99 18.05
N LEU A 227 0.61 -14.13 18.86
CA LEU A 227 1.31 -13.23 19.79
C LEU A 227 1.71 -13.95 21.08
N PRO A 228 2.65 -13.40 21.88
CA PRO A 228 3.08 -14.02 23.14
C PRO A 228 1.95 -14.20 24.17
N SER A 229 0.91 -13.38 24.09
CA SER A 229 -0.31 -13.52 24.91
C SER A 229 -1.14 -14.77 24.59
N GLY A 230 -0.88 -15.42 23.47
CA GLY A 230 -1.72 -16.47 22.91
C GLY A 230 -2.81 -15.96 21.95
N ASN A 231 -3.08 -14.67 21.92
CA ASN A 231 -3.97 -14.06 20.92
C ASN A 231 -3.37 -14.17 19.54
N LYS A 232 -4.22 -14.24 18.53
CA LYS A 232 -3.82 -14.21 17.13
C LYS A 232 -4.27 -12.90 16.49
N ILE A 233 -3.46 -12.36 15.57
CA ILE A 233 -3.90 -11.33 14.62
C ILE A 233 -4.02 -11.95 13.24
N ILE A 234 -4.88 -11.37 12.41
CA ILE A 234 -5.07 -11.76 11.00
C ILE A 234 -4.42 -10.65 10.16
N LEU A 235 -3.23 -10.92 9.63
CA LEU A 235 -2.52 -9.99 8.76
C LEU A 235 -2.88 -10.25 7.31
N LEU A 236 -3.32 -9.22 6.60
CA LEU A 236 -3.66 -9.31 5.19
C LEU A 236 -2.49 -8.84 4.32
N ALA A 237 -2.25 -9.55 3.23
CA ALA A 237 -1.24 -9.24 2.21
C ALA A 237 0.17 -9.05 2.80
N GLU A 238 0.49 -9.69 3.93
CA GLU A 238 1.78 -9.52 4.62
C GLU A 238 2.11 -8.06 4.97
N GLY A 239 1.08 -7.23 5.22
CA GLY A 239 1.23 -5.78 5.46
C GLY A 239 1.36 -4.93 4.21
N ARG A 240 1.43 -5.54 3.02
CA ARG A 240 1.41 -4.85 1.73
C ARG A 240 0.00 -4.34 1.40
N LEU A 241 -0.11 -3.61 0.32
CA LEU A 241 -1.37 -3.04 -0.14
C LEU A 241 -2.46 -4.12 -0.30
N VAL A 242 -3.56 -3.98 0.43
CA VAL A 242 -4.69 -4.94 0.43
C VAL A 242 -5.33 -5.15 -0.95
N LEU A 243 -5.12 -4.23 -1.89
CA LEU A 243 -5.56 -4.37 -3.28
C LEU A 243 -4.96 -5.58 -3.99
N SER A 244 -3.82 -6.09 -3.53
CA SER A 244 -3.21 -7.31 -4.08
C SER A 244 -4.10 -8.54 -3.91
N LEU A 245 -5.00 -8.55 -2.91
CA LEU A 245 -5.99 -9.61 -2.69
C LEU A 245 -7.08 -9.65 -3.78
N ILE A 246 -7.36 -8.51 -4.42
CA ILE A 246 -8.36 -8.40 -5.48
C ILE A 246 -7.77 -8.86 -6.81
N HIS A 247 -6.52 -8.50 -7.09
CA HIS A 247 -5.85 -8.81 -8.35
C HIS A 247 -5.46 -10.29 -8.53
N ILE A 248 -5.36 -11.06 -7.46
CA ILE A 248 -5.03 -12.50 -7.52
C ILE A 248 -6.17 -13.33 -8.10
N SER A 249 -7.41 -12.85 -8.01
CA SER A 249 -8.60 -13.62 -8.38
C SER A 249 -9.18 -13.29 -9.76
N GLU A 250 -8.63 -12.32 -10.51
CA GLU A 250 -9.23 -11.90 -11.79
C GLU A 250 -8.22 -11.63 -12.93
N PRO A 251 -7.63 -12.68 -13.54
CA PRO A 251 -6.96 -12.51 -14.83
C PRO A 251 -7.97 -12.24 -15.98
N THR A 252 -9.27 -12.41 -15.74
CA THR A 252 -10.32 -12.35 -16.78
C THR A 252 -10.89 -10.95 -17.03
N ARG A 253 -10.64 -9.97 -16.14
CA ARG A 253 -11.20 -8.62 -16.30
C ARG A 253 -10.57 -7.83 -17.45
N LEU A 254 -9.32 -8.10 -17.80
CA LEU A 254 -8.64 -7.50 -18.96
C LEU A 254 -9.14 -8.08 -20.29
N LEU A 255 -9.55 -9.34 -20.31
CA LEU A 255 -10.08 -9.99 -21.50
C LEU A 255 -11.49 -9.48 -21.88
N SER A 256 -12.31 -9.08 -20.91
CA SER A 256 -13.67 -8.59 -21.17
C SER A 256 -13.74 -7.18 -21.78
N ILE A 257 -12.66 -6.38 -21.70
CA ILE A 257 -12.59 -5.05 -22.30
C ILE A 257 -12.12 -5.14 -23.76
N GLU A 258 -11.20 -6.05 -24.07
CA GLU A 258 -10.78 -6.31 -25.46
C GLU A 258 -11.86 -6.99 -26.29
N ASP A 259 -12.67 -7.87 -25.68
CA ASP A 259 -13.80 -8.54 -26.37
C ASP A 259 -15.05 -7.65 -26.52
N ALA A 260 -15.13 -6.53 -25.80
CA ALA A 260 -16.30 -5.65 -25.87
C ALA A 260 -16.30 -4.69 -27.09
N GLY A 261 -15.25 -4.68 -27.90
CA GLY A 261 -15.23 -3.98 -29.19
C GLY A 261 -15.44 -2.47 -29.11
N VAL A 262 -14.96 -1.78 -28.05
CA VAL A 262 -15.05 -0.34 -27.86
C VAL A 262 -13.70 0.32 -28.08
#